data_e72902849ddc3e7c0e7613ae08e40c1b
#
_entry.id   e72902849ddc3e7c0e7613ae08e40c1b
#
_cell.length_a   1.000
_cell.length_b   1.000
_cell.length_c   1.000
_cell.angle_alpha   90.00
_cell.angle_beta   90.00
_cell.angle_gamma   90.00
#
_symmetry.space_group_name_H-M   'P 1'
#
loop_
_entity.id
_entity.type
_entity.pdbx_description
1 polymer ?
#
loop_
_entity_poly.entity_id
_entity_poly.type
_entity_poly.pdbx_seq_one_letter_code
_entity_poly.pdbx_strand_id
1 'polypeptide(L)'
;MAKAAQVSQRLAKLSRRERQCLDVLYQRGQATVAEVIETLADAPSYSAVRATLNVLVEKGHALHRQDGPRYVYLPAIPADTARSAAVKHLVTTFFGGSHEEAMVALLEMSDTKVPREELERLTRKIQTARKEGR
;
A
#
# COMPACT_ATOMS: atom_id res chain seq x y z
N MET A 1 -2.39 1.67 17.38
CA MET A 1 -2.78 3.07 17.18
C MET A 1 -1.57 3.94 16.89
N ALA A 2 -0.63 4.05 17.85
CA ALA A 2 0.60 4.80 17.63
C ALA A 2 1.40 4.26 16.43
N LYS A 3 1.42 2.94 16.26
CA LYS A 3 2.15 2.30 15.16
C LYS A 3 1.59 2.70 13.78
N ALA A 4 0.28 2.74 13.64
CA ALA A 4 -0.37 3.14 12.39
C ALA A 4 -0.09 4.61 12.06
N ALA A 5 -0.12 5.49 13.07
CA ALA A 5 0.18 6.91 12.90
C ALA A 5 1.64 7.12 12.49
N GLN A 6 2.57 6.38 13.10
CA GLN A 6 3.99 6.44 12.75
C GLN A 6 4.22 5.98 11.31
N VAL A 7 3.56 4.90 10.88
CA VAL A 7 3.66 4.40 9.51
C VAL A 7 3.16 5.46 8.52
N SER A 8 1.99 6.05 8.80
CA SER A 8 1.45 7.10 7.94
C SER A 8 2.38 8.30 7.81
N GLN A 9 2.97 8.73 8.93
CA GLN A 9 3.92 9.85 8.92
C GLN A 9 5.18 9.54 8.12
N ARG A 10 5.70 8.32 8.25
CA ARG A 10 6.87 7.89 7.50
C ARG A 10 6.59 7.86 6.01
N LEU A 11 5.45 7.30 5.62
CA LEU A 11 5.06 7.23 4.20
C LEU A 11 4.83 8.61 3.60
N ALA A 12 4.32 9.57 4.40
CA ALA A 12 4.08 10.93 3.93
C ALA A 12 5.38 11.69 3.63
N LYS A 13 6.52 11.25 4.17
CA LYS A 13 7.82 11.88 3.95
C LYS A 13 8.53 11.39 2.69
N LEU A 14 7.93 10.46 1.96
CA LEU A 14 8.52 9.94 0.74
C LEU A 14 8.31 10.91 -0.42
N SER A 15 9.31 11.01 -1.29
CA SER A 15 9.16 11.71 -2.55
C SER A 15 8.19 10.93 -3.44
N ARG A 16 7.72 11.59 -4.51
CA ARG A 16 6.81 10.94 -5.46
C ARG A 16 7.42 9.67 -6.04
N ARG A 17 8.68 9.73 -6.47
CA ARG A 17 9.34 8.59 -7.09
C ARG A 17 9.59 7.47 -6.07
N GLU A 18 9.97 7.82 -4.86
CA GLU A 18 10.13 6.84 -3.78
C GLU A 18 8.82 6.12 -3.52
N ARG A 19 7.72 6.86 -3.47
CA ARG A 19 6.40 6.29 -3.25
C ARG A 19 6.00 5.34 -4.38
N GLN A 20 6.24 5.74 -5.63
CA GLN A 20 5.94 4.90 -6.79
C GLN A 20 6.70 3.57 -6.74
N CYS A 21 7.97 3.62 -6.40
CA CYS A 21 8.79 2.41 -6.29
C CYS A 21 8.31 1.53 -5.13
N LEU A 22 8.02 2.13 -3.99
CA LEU A 22 7.52 1.38 -2.83
C LEU A 22 6.17 0.72 -3.14
N ASP A 23 5.28 1.43 -3.85
CA ASP A 23 4.00 0.87 -4.27
C ASP A 23 4.18 -0.39 -5.11
N VAL A 24 5.16 -0.40 -6.02
CA VAL A 24 5.47 -1.59 -6.82
C VAL A 24 5.88 -2.75 -5.92
N LEU A 25 6.70 -2.49 -4.90
CA LEU A 25 7.12 -3.54 -3.97
C LEU A 25 5.91 -4.13 -3.24
N TYR A 26 4.95 -3.30 -2.84
CA TYR A 26 3.73 -3.80 -2.22
C TYR A 26 2.85 -4.57 -3.19
N GLN A 27 2.74 -4.11 -4.43
CA GLN A 27 1.91 -4.78 -5.45
C GLN A 27 2.47 -6.15 -5.82
N ARG A 28 3.79 -6.25 -5.95
CA ARG A 28 4.44 -7.50 -6.37
C ARG A 28 4.90 -8.39 -5.22
N GLY A 29 4.94 -7.84 -4.00
CA GLY A 29 5.49 -8.54 -2.83
C GLY A 29 6.99 -8.39 -2.70
N GLN A 30 7.71 -8.50 -3.82
CA GLN A 30 9.14 -8.25 -3.93
C GLN A 30 9.48 -8.01 -5.40
N ALA A 31 10.58 -7.34 -5.67
CA ALA A 31 10.97 -7.03 -7.05
C ALA A 31 12.45 -6.72 -7.16
N THR A 32 13.03 -7.08 -8.30
CA THR A 32 14.34 -6.61 -8.73
C THR A 32 14.18 -5.21 -9.35
N VAL A 33 15.31 -4.53 -9.60
CA VAL A 33 15.28 -3.22 -10.27
C VAL A 33 14.58 -3.33 -11.64
N ALA A 34 14.91 -4.38 -12.40
CA ALA A 34 14.31 -4.60 -13.72
C ALA A 34 12.79 -4.78 -13.63
N GLU A 35 12.33 -5.52 -12.63
CA GLU A 35 10.90 -5.74 -12.42
C GLU A 35 10.16 -4.47 -12.02
N VAL A 36 10.81 -3.61 -11.23
CA VAL A 36 10.25 -2.30 -10.89
C VAL A 36 10.08 -1.45 -12.14
N ILE A 37 11.10 -1.43 -13.00
CA ILE A 37 11.06 -0.69 -14.27
C ILE A 37 9.90 -1.16 -15.14
N GLU A 38 9.72 -2.48 -15.27
CA GLU A 38 8.62 -3.05 -16.05
C GLU A 38 7.24 -2.61 -15.54
N THR A 39 7.12 -2.40 -14.24
CA THR A 39 5.84 -2.10 -13.62
C THR A 39 5.53 -0.60 -13.64
N LEU A 40 6.55 0.25 -13.60
CA LEU A 40 6.35 1.71 -13.64
C LEU A 40 5.91 2.15 -15.03
N ALA A 41 4.86 2.98 -15.09
CA ALA A 41 4.33 3.49 -16.35
C ALA A 41 5.31 4.45 -17.05
N ASP A 42 6.09 5.18 -16.26
CA ASP A 42 7.04 6.17 -16.75
C ASP A 42 8.36 6.00 -15.99
N ALA A 43 9.03 4.90 -16.28
CA ALA A 43 10.23 4.51 -15.56
C ALA A 43 11.41 5.38 -15.95
N PRO A 44 12.18 5.91 -14.98
CA PRO A 44 13.46 6.55 -15.25
C PRO A 44 14.51 5.48 -15.60
N SER A 45 15.76 5.89 -15.71
CA SER A 45 16.85 4.97 -16.02
C SER A 45 17.03 3.89 -14.94
N TYR A 46 17.66 2.81 -15.30
CA TYR A 46 18.01 1.73 -14.37
C TYR A 46 18.75 2.27 -13.14
N SER A 47 19.77 3.10 -13.35
CA SER A 47 20.54 3.66 -12.24
C SER A 47 19.69 4.56 -11.34
N ALA A 48 18.76 5.31 -11.89
CA ALA A 48 17.87 6.17 -11.10
C ALA A 48 16.92 5.33 -10.24
N VAL A 49 16.34 4.27 -10.79
CA VAL A 49 15.46 3.36 -10.04
C VAL A 49 16.25 2.65 -8.95
N ARG A 50 17.44 2.16 -9.28
CA ARG A 50 18.31 1.51 -8.29
C ARG A 50 18.64 2.46 -7.13
N ALA A 51 18.99 3.71 -7.45
CA ALA A 51 19.29 4.71 -6.43
C ALA A 51 18.09 4.98 -5.53
N THR A 52 16.89 5.09 -6.12
CA THR A 52 15.65 5.29 -5.38
C THR A 52 15.36 4.13 -4.42
N LEU A 53 15.52 2.89 -4.90
CA LEU A 53 15.31 1.70 -4.08
C LEU A 53 16.31 1.65 -2.92
N ASN A 54 17.56 2.02 -3.16
CA ASN A 54 18.57 2.06 -2.11
C ASN A 54 18.26 3.14 -1.07
N VAL A 55 17.72 4.28 -1.48
CA VAL A 55 17.25 5.31 -0.56
C VAL A 55 16.11 4.78 0.32
N LEU A 56 15.19 4.03 -0.27
CA LEU A 56 14.11 3.39 0.51
C LEU A 56 14.66 2.44 1.56
N VAL A 57 15.70 1.69 1.23
CA VAL A 57 16.37 0.81 2.20
C VAL A 57 17.00 1.63 3.32
N GLU A 58 17.72 2.70 2.98
CA GLU A 58 18.35 3.59 3.97
C GLU A 58 17.33 4.22 4.90
N LYS A 59 16.19 4.62 4.36
CA LYS A 59 15.11 5.24 5.15
C LYS A 59 14.31 4.23 5.97
N GLY A 60 14.57 2.93 5.79
CA GLY A 60 13.88 1.87 6.53
C GLY A 60 12.51 1.48 5.97
N HIS A 61 12.21 1.86 4.73
CA HIS A 61 10.96 1.49 4.06
C HIS A 61 11.04 0.19 3.28
N ALA A 62 12.24 -0.22 2.91
CA ALA A 62 12.47 -1.44 2.16
C ALA A 62 13.63 -2.22 2.74
N LEU A 63 13.64 -3.51 2.45
CA LEU A 63 14.74 -4.40 2.71
C LEU A 63 15.24 -4.92 1.37
N HIS A 64 16.46 -5.42 1.34
CA HIS A 64 16.97 -6.08 0.16
C HIS A 64 17.74 -7.34 0.54
N ARG A 65 17.76 -8.29 -0.36
CA ARG A 65 18.59 -9.49 -0.23
C ARG A 65 19.24 -9.77 -1.57
N GLN A 66 20.40 -10.39 -1.51
CA GLN A 66 21.11 -10.76 -2.72
C GLN A 66 20.57 -12.09 -3.24
N ASP A 67 20.35 -12.15 -4.55
CA ASP A 67 19.89 -13.35 -5.25
C ASP A 67 20.77 -13.51 -6.49
N GLY A 68 21.89 -14.22 -6.35
CA GLY A 68 22.90 -14.32 -7.37
C GLY A 68 23.54 -12.94 -7.63
N PRO A 69 23.61 -12.50 -8.88
CA PRO A 69 24.17 -11.19 -9.21
C PRO A 69 23.21 -10.02 -8.99
N ARG A 70 21.98 -10.31 -8.58
CA ARG A 70 20.92 -9.29 -8.45
C ARG A 70 20.54 -9.09 -6.98
N TYR A 71 19.95 -7.92 -6.71
CA TYR A 71 19.29 -7.65 -5.45
C TYR A 71 17.78 -7.70 -5.64
N VAL A 72 17.09 -8.29 -4.68
CA VAL A 72 15.63 -8.31 -4.62
C VAL A 72 15.22 -7.41 -3.48
N TYR A 73 14.34 -6.45 -3.76
CA TYR A 73 13.83 -5.49 -2.79
C TYR A 73 12.42 -5.90 -2.36
N LEU A 74 12.11 -5.67 -1.10
CA LEU A 74 10.80 -5.99 -0.53
C LEU A 74 10.44 -4.94 0.52
N PRO A 75 9.14 -4.73 0.80
CA PRO A 75 8.75 -3.76 1.83
C PRO A 75 9.25 -4.16 3.20
N ALA A 76 9.75 -3.20 3.97
CA ALA A 76 10.17 -3.42 5.35
C ALA A 76 8.96 -3.52 6.29
N ILE A 77 7.90 -2.77 5.99
CA ILE A 77 6.67 -2.77 6.78
C ILE A 77 5.71 -3.78 6.15
N PRO A 78 5.18 -4.73 6.93
CA PRO A 78 4.25 -5.73 6.39
C PRO A 78 3.06 -5.08 5.68
N ALA A 79 2.58 -5.71 4.61
CA ALA A 79 1.51 -5.16 3.78
C ALA A 79 0.23 -4.90 4.56
N ASP A 80 -0.13 -5.77 5.50
CA ASP A 80 -1.33 -5.60 6.31
C ASP A 80 -1.23 -4.35 7.21
N THR A 81 -0.05 -4.09 7.79
CA THR A 81 0.19 -2.89 8.61
C THR A 81 0.11 -1.63 7.77
N ALA A 82 0.74 -1.64 6.58
CA ALA A 82 0.71 -0.51 5.65
C ALA A 82 -0.70 -0.25 5.16
N ARG A 83 -1.45 -1.30 4.86
CA ARG A 83 -2.84 -1.22 4.40
C ARG A 83 -3.73 -0.58 5.44
N SER A 84 -3.61 -1.04 6.69
CA SER A 84 -4.40 -0.49 7.80
C SER A 84 -4.10 1.00 8.01
N ALA A 85 -2.82 1.38 7.94
CA ALA A 85 -2.42 2.78 8.09
C ALA A 85 -2.97 3.64 6.94
N ALA A 86 -2.93 3.12 5.72
CA ALA A 86 -3.42 3.84 4.54
C ALA A 86 -4.94 4.07 4.61
N VAL A 87 -5.69 3.03 4.98
CA VAL A 87 -7.15 3.12 5.13
C VAL A 87 -7.51 4.11 6.23
N LYS A 88 -6.84 4.02 7.37
CA LYS A 88 -7.08 4.94 8.48
C LYS A 88 -6.82 6.38 8.08
N HIS A 89 -5.72 6.62 7.38
CA HIS A 89 -5.39 7.96 6.88
C HIS A 89 -6.45 8.49 5.93
N LEU A 90 -6.89 7.66 5.00
CA LEU A 90 -7.93 8.00 4.03
C LEU A 90 -9.24 8.40 4.74
N VAL A 91 -9.69 7.58 5.66
CA VAL A 91 -10.95 7.81 6.39
C VAL A 91 -10.85 9.06 7.23
N THR A 92 -9.76 9.23 7.96
CA THR A 92 -9.58 10.38 8.84
C THR A 92 -9.44 11.69 8.05
N THR A 93 -8.64 11.66 6.99
CA THR A 93 -8.29 12.88 6.25
C THR A 93 -9.41 13.34 5.33
N PHE A 94 -10.01 12.42 4.58
CA PHE A 94 -10.94 12.78 3.51
C PHE A 94 -12.41 12.56 3.86
N PHE A 95 -12.70 11.74 4.86
CA PHE A 95 -14.07 11.40 5.24
C PHE A 95 -14.40 11.81 6.68
N GLY A 96 -13.59 12.67 7.29
CA GLY A 96 -13.85 13.17 8.65
C GLY A 96 -13.99 12.08 9.70
N GLY A 97 -13.38 10.92 9.49
CA GLY A 97 -13.47 9.77 10.40
C GLY A 97 -14.69 8.88 10.14
N SER A 98 -15.51 9.19 9.13
CA SER A 98 -16.71 8.42 8.84
C SER A 98 -16.41 7.19 7.98
N HIS A 99 -16.47 6.02 8.58
CA HIS A 99 -16.32 4.75 7.87
C HIS A 99 -17.45 4.54 6.88
N GLU A 100 -18.67 4.94 7.26
CA GLU A 100 -19.86 4.80 6.41
C GLU A 100 -19.69 5.59 5.11
N GLU A 101 -19.29 6.85 5.20
CA GLU A 101 -19.08 7.66 4.01
C GLU A 101 -17.99 7.10 3.10
N ALA A 102 -16.92 6.57 3.68
CA ALA A 102 -15.85 5.95 2.92
C ALA A 102 -16.32 4.71 2.19
N MET A 103 -17.12 3.85 2.86
CA MET A 103 -17.68 2.66 2.25
C MET A 103 -18.64 2.99 1.13
N VAL A 104 -19.49 4.01 1.31
CA VAL A 104 -20.41 4.46 0.26
C VAL A 104 -19.63 4.95 -0.95
N ALA A 105 -18.57 5.74 -0.73
CA ALA A 105 -17.73 6.23 -1.81
C ALA A 105 -17.11 5.09 -2.62
N LEU A 106 -16.66 4.03 -1.95
CA LEU A 106 -16.10 2.86 -2.62
C LEU A 106 -17.15 2.15 -3.48
N LEU A 107 -18.37 2.04 -2.99
CA LEU A 107 -19.47 1.38 -3.72
C LEU A 107 -19.95 2.20 -4.90
N GLU A 108 -19.79 3.52 -4.85
CA GLU A 108 -20.22 4.43 -5.91
C GLU A 108 -19.20 4.61 -7.03
N MET A 109 -18.00 4.07 -6.89
CA MET A 109 -16.98 4.16 -7.94
C MET A 109 -17.47 3.49 -9.21
N SER A 110 -17.54 4.26 -10.29
CA SER A 110 -18.18 3.83 -11.55
C SER A 110 -17.41 2.71 -12.27
N ASP A 111 -16.12 2.65 -12.09
CA ASP A 111 -15.25 1.65 -12.71
C ASP A 111 -15.13 0.37 -11.87
N THR A 112 -15.75 0.36 -10.69
CA THR A 112 -15.70 -0.78 -9.77
C THR A 112 -17.14 -1.26 -9.52
N LYS A 113 -17.59 -2.24 -10.31
CA LYS A 113 -18.89 -2.88 -10.06
C LYS A 113 -18.66 -4.01 -9.08
N VAL A 114 -19.36 -3.94 -7.96
CA VAL A 114 -19.29 -4.98 -6.93
C VAL A 114 -20.36 -6.04 -7.26
N PRO A 115 -19.93 -7.28 -7.56
CA PRO A 115 -20.89 -8.34 -7.85
C PRO A 115 -21.80 -8.62 -6.65
N ARG A 116 -23.03 -9.06 -6.93
CA ARG A 116 -24.00 -9.36 -5.89
C ARG A 116 -23.45 -10.34 -4.84
N GLU A 117 -22.75 -11.36 -5.29
CA GLU A 117 -22.13 -12.36 -4.41
C GLU A 117 -21.12 -11.73 -3.45
N GLU A 118 -20.33 -10.79 -3.95
CA GLU A 118 -19.36 -10.07 -3.15
C GLU A 118 -20.03 -9.18 -2.10
N LEU A 119 -21.12 -8.50 -2.48
CA LEU A 119 -21.92 -7.71 -1.56
C LEU A 119 -22.53 -8.57 -0.45
N GLU A 120 -23.00 -9.77 -0.79
CA GLU A 120 -23.53 -10.71 0.19
C GLU A 120 -22.46 -11.16 1.18
N ARG A 121 -21.26 -11.45 0.70
CA ARG A 121 -20.13 -11.80 1.56
C ARG A 121 -19.73 -10.65 2.49
N LEU A 122 -19.73 -9.43 1.95
CA LEU A 122 -19.43 -8.24 2.73
C LEU A 122 -20.46 -8.02 3.83
N THR A 123 -21.75 -8.18 3.49
CA THR A 123 -22.83 -8.05 4.46
C THR A 123 -22.65 -9.05 5.61
N ARG A 124 -22.30 -10.30 5.30
CA ARG A 124 -22.07 -11.33 6.33
C ARG A 124 -20.89 -10.96 7.21
N LYS A 125 -19.81 -10.43 6.64
CA LYS A 125 -18.64 -10.00 7.42
C LYS A 125 -18.97 -8.87 8.37
N ILE A 126 -19.79 -7.92 7.93
CA ILE A 126 -20.24 -6.79 8.77
C ILE A 126 -21.07 -7.31 9.94
N GLN A 127 -22.01 -8.23 9.66
CA GLN A 127 -22.84 -8.82 10.72
C GLN A 127 -22.02 -9.60 11.72
N THR A 128 -21.03 -10.35 11.27
CA THR A 128 -20.12 -11.09 12.14
C THR A 128 -19.33 -10.13 13.04
N ALA A 129 -18.80 -9.06 12.46
CA ALA A 129 -18.06 -8.06 13.21
C ALA A 129 -18.92 -7.41 14.29
N ARG A 130 -20.17 -7.10 13.98
CA ARG A 130 -21.11 -6.52 14.94
C ARG A 130 -21.43 -7.49 16.07
N LYS A 131 -21.62 -8.78 15.77
CA LYS A 131 -21.83 -9.82 16.77
C LYS A 131 -20.68 -9.95 17.75
N GLU A 132 -19.45 -9.76 17.23
CA GLU A 132 -18.23 -9.84 18.04
C GLU A 132 -17.94 -8.54 18.79
N GLY A 133 -18.78 -7.53 18.69
CA GLY A 133 -18.61 -6.25 19.38
C GLY A 133 -17.53 -5.37 18.80
N ARG A 134 -17.22 -5.52 17.55
CA ARG A 134 -16.17 -4.75 16.87
C ARG A 134 -16.68 -3.48 16.21
#